data_a0a2141221e74fed25765bab599bc737
#
_entry.id   a0a2141221e74fed25765bab599bc737
#
_cell.length_a   1.000
_cell.length_b   1.000
_cell.length_c   1.000
_cell.angle_alpha   90.00
_cell.angle_beta   90.00
_cell.angle_gamma   90.00
#
_symmetry.space_group_name_H-M   'P 1'
#
loop_
_entity.id
_entity.type
_entity.pdbx_description
1 polymer ?
#
loop_
_entity_poly.entity_id
_entity_poly.type
_entity_poly.pdbx_seq_one_letter_code
_entity_poly.pdbx_strand_id
1 'polypeptide(L)'
;TFWGQLKLPEDFEPGSYMIKYYRNNNKNNDYSSCAVQVQFFERLRFESSATIPQITYYSGDKITAEIQANYLGGGSLAGATYSTDWTREPIGFSAKNQKYKDLRFGPIIGYDGRNWLNSENNSLSADGKGSAEQKTGDEKIKGMAYSYAVQANITDAGNQRISTSARTIVHPAKFYIGLSNIKNINGFAKKGDTLNFEYICLNPEENIPNPNTVIFDKTKLKIELIHEEWKQIQQIGINGEINTRYQREMVTEEETEELLKIGNFNPISVKPKNGGAYLLRLSTTDKNGKDVITETRFYVTSSDFTWFNRESSEKIEFQTDKQ
;
A
#
# COMPACT_ATOMS: atom_id res chain seq x y z
N THR A 1 6.66 27.18 25.27
CA THR A 1 7.50 25.97 25.43
C THR A 1 7.80 25.82 26.90
N PHE A 2 7.54 24.67 27.50
CA PHE A 2 7.95 24.33 28.86
C PHE A 2 8.72 23.00 28.80
N TRP A 3 9.58 22.80 29.78
CA TRP A 3 10.33 21.57 29.95
C TRP A 3 10.29 21.16 31.40
N GLY A 4 10.47 19.88 31.67
CA GLY A 4 10.52 19.34 33.02
C GLY A 4 11.35 18.06 33.02
N GLN A 5 11.84 17.72 34.22
CA GLN A 5 12.60 16.50 34.47
C GLN A 5 11.88 15.66 35.52
N LEU A 6 11.64 14.39 35.22
CA LEU A 6 11.14 13.43 36.19
C LEU A 6 12.27 12.47 36.53
N LYS A 7 12.69 12.44 37.80
CA LYS A 7 13.66 11.47 38.30
C LYS A 7 12.89 10.23 38.79
N LEU A 8 13.22 9.09 38.24
CA LEU A 8 12.65 7.82 38.70
C LEU A 8 13.37 7.37 39.95
N PRO A 9 12.68 6.81 40.97
CA PRO A 9 13.29 6.15 42.12
C PRO A 9 14.19 4.97 41.68
N GLU A 10 15.17 4.59 42.50
CA GLU A 10 16.10 3.50 42.20
C GLU A 10 15.40 2.12 42.20
N ASP A 11 14.30 1.97 42.93
CA ASP A 11 13.45 0.81 43.05
C ASP A 11 12.26 0.79 42.09
N PHE A 12 12.29 1.66 41.07
CA PHE A 12 11.22 1.77 40.10
C PHE A 12 11.14 0.51 39.25
N GLU A 13 9.99 -0.18 39.25
CA GLU A 13 9.81 -1.42 38.55
C GLU A 13 9.82 -1.22 36.99
N PRO A 14 10.38 -2.17 36.22
CA PRO A 14 10.24 -2.16 34.77
C PRO A 14 8.79 -2.32 34.36
N GLY A 15 8.39 -1.60 33.30
CA GLY A 15 7.02 -1.67 32.80
C GLY A 15 6.69 -0.55 31.84
N SER A 16 5.46 -0.58 31.33
CA SER A 16 4.93 0.50 30.51
C SER A 16 4.18 1.49 31.37
N TYR A 17 4.61 2.73 31.33
CA TYR A 17 4.07 3.84 32.11
C TYR A 17 3.53 4.93 31.21
N MET A 18 2.55 5.68 31.71
CA MET A 18 2.01 6.83 31.01
C MET A 18 2.28 8.08 31.81
N ILE A 19 3.12 8.95 31.29
CA ILE A 19 3.34 10.28 31.86
C ILE A 19 2.22 11.18 31.38
N LYS A 20 1.46 11.76 32.34
CA LYS A 20 0.39 12.70 32.05
C LYS A 20 0.79 14.09 32.54
N TYR A 21 0.72 15.05 31.67
CA TYR A 21 0.91 16.47 31.99
C TYR A 21 -0.45 17.18 31.99
N TYR A 22 -0.76 17.82 33.10
CA TYR A 22 -1.99 18.59 33.30
C TYR A 22 -1.70 20.09 33.19
N ARG A 23 -2.43 20.80 32.38
CA ARG A 23 -2.21 22.21 32.10
C ARG A 23 -2.55 23.11 33.29
N ASN A 24 -3.56 22.76 34.04
CA ASN A 24 -3.98 23.40 35.29
C ASN A 24 -4.17 22.30 36.32
N ASN A 25 -4.11 22.61 37.60
CA ASN A 25 -4.32 21.64 38.69
C ASN A 25 -5.69 20.91 38.63
N ASN A 26 -6.43 21.13 37.57
CA ASN A 26 -7.71 20.49 37.30
C ASN A 26 -7.48 19.17 36.56
N LYS A 27 -7.66 18.04 37.25
CA LYS A 27 -7.44 16.69 36.75
C LYS A 27 -8.51 16.22 35.73
N ASN A 28 -9.49 17.06 35.42
CA ASN A 28 -10.57 16.73 34.51
C ASN A 28 -10.23 17.16 33.07
N ASN A 29 -9.88 16.17 32.23
CA ASN A 29 -9.84 16.20 30.77
C ASN A 29 -8.86 17.10 29.99
N ASP A 30 -8.04 17.94 30.62
CA ASP A 30 -7.07 18.78 29.90
C ASP A 30 -5.63 18.31 30.23
N TYR A 31 -5.24 17.19 29.62
CA TYR A 31 -3.89 16.66 29.77
C TYR A 31 -3.30 16.19 28.44
N SER A 32 -2.00 16.30 28.32
CA SER A 32 -1.22 15.59 27.28
C SER A 32 -0.57 14.38 27.91
N SER A 33 -0.47 13.28 27.17
CA SER A 33 0.15 12.07 27.68
C SER A 33 1.23 11.54 26.72
N CYS A 34 2.26 10.92 27.31
CA CYS A 34 3.31 10.21 26.60
C CYS A 34 3.52 8.85 27.24
N ALA A 35 3.54 7.80 26.43
CA ALA A 35 3.89 6.46 26.89
C ALA A 35 5.41 6.35 27.00
N VAL A 36 5.88 5.83 28.14
CA VAL A 36 7.29 5.59 28.44
C VAL A 36 7.45 4.16 28.89
N GLN A 37 8.42 3.46 28.32
CA GLN A 37 8.79 2.12 28.74
C GLN A 37 10.05 2.19 29.60
N VAL A 38 9.95 1.71 30.84
CA VAL A 38 11.09 1.56 31.76
C VAL A 38 11.55 0.11 31.72
N GLN A 39 12.84 -0.08 31.50
CA GLN A 39 13.45 -1.41 31.42
C GLN A 39 14.76 -1.43 32.20
N PHE A 40 15.13 -2.60 32.70
CA PHE A 40 16.49 -2.80 33.18
C PHE A 40 17.49 -2.64 32.06
N PHE A 41 18.59 -1.96 32.34
CA PHE A 41 19.70 -1.89 31.40
C PHE A 41 20.44 -3.23 31.40
N GLU A 42 20.30 -3.99 30.34
CA GLU A 42 21.16 -5.14 30.06
C GLU A 42 22.21 -4.77 29.03
N ARG A 43 23.47 -5.07 29.36
CA ARG A 43 24.57 -4.91 28.41
C ARG A 43 24.37 -5.83 27.24
N LEU A 44 24.35 -5.31 26.03
CA LEU A 44 24.29 -6.13 24.82
C LEU A 44 25.47 -7.09 24.78
N ARG A 45 25.21 -8.36 24.52
CA ARG A 45 26.20 -9.43 24.39
C ARG A 45 26.51 -9.78 22.96
N PHE A 46 25.53 -9.57 22.08
CA PHE A 46 25.64 -9.91 20.67
C PHE A 46 24.93 -8.86 19.82
N GLU A 47 25.22 -8.89 18.53
CA GLU A 47 24.55 -8.11 17.49
C GLU A 47 23.92 -9.06 16.46
N SER A 48 22.92 -8.58 15.73
CA SER A 48 22.27 -9.35 14.68
C SER A 48 21.98 -8.49 13.47
N SER A 49 21.98 -9.12 12.30
CA SER A 49 21.58 -8.52 11.03
C SER A 49 20.67 -9.44 10.24
N ALA A 50 19.80 -8.83 9.46
CA ALA A 50 19.01 -9.51 8.44
C ALA A 50 19.18 -8.79 7.11
N THR A 51 19.39 -9.54 6.04
CA THR A 51 19.58 -9.01 4.68
C THR A 51 18.79 -9.82 3.67
N ILE A 52 18.34 -9.15 2.62
CA ILE A 52 17.72 -9.79 1.46
C ILE A 52 18.63 -9.45 0.27
N PRO A 53 19.48 -10.40 -0.18
CA PRO A 53 20.58 -10.08 -1.09
C PRO A 53 20.14 -9.77 -2.52
N GLN A 54 19.00 -10.30 -2.97
CA GLN A 54 18.50 -10.00 -4.30
C GLN A 54 17.85 -8.61 -4.34
N ILE A 55 18.18 -7.82 -5.37
CA ILE A 55 17.78 -6.42 -5.48
C ILE A 55 16.33 -6.27 -5.98
N THR A 56 15.89 -7.12 -6.92
CA THR A 56 14.59 -7.01 -7.58
C THR A 56 13.85 -8.33 -7.55
N TYR A 57 12.64 -8.32 -7.02
CA TYR A 57 11.73 -9.47 -6.98
C TYR A 57 10.45 -9.18 -7.76
N TYR A 58 9.89 -10.23 -8.34
CA TYR A 58 8.61 -10.20 -9.06
C TYR A 58 7.61 -11.16 -8.42
N SER A 59 6.32 -10.89 -8.61
CA SER A 59 5.25 -11.77 -8.13
C SER A 59 5.42 -13.20 -8.68
N GLY A 60 5.51 -14.16 -7.76
CA GLY A 60 5.82 -15.57 -8.02
C GLY A 60 7.25 -15.97 -7.65
N ASP A 61 8.14 -15.02 -7.37
CA ASP A 61 9.49 -15.32 -6.90
C ASP A 61 9.46 -15.78 -5.43
N LYS A 62 10.49 -16.49 -5.03
CA LYS A 62 10.77 -16.84 -3.65
C LYS A 62 11.78 -15.86 -3.06
N ILE A 63 11.41 -15.15 -2.00
CA ILE A 63 12.29 -14.27 -1.25
C ILE A 63 13.05 -15.12 -0.23
N THR A 64 14.37 -14.92 -0.16
CA THR A 64 15.22 -15.52 0.88
C THR A 64 15.88 -14.38 1.66
N ALA A 65 15.67 -14.37 2.97
CA ALA A 65 16.38 -13.49 3.89
C ALA A 65 17.49 -14.27 4.58
N GLU A 66 18.67 -13.66 4.67
CA GLU A 66 19.83 -14.15 5.41
C GLU A 66 19.86 -13.46 6.78
N ILE A 67 20.05 -14.26 7.82
CA ILE A 67 20.12 -13.80 9.21
C ILE A 67 21.51 -14.14 9.72
N GLN A 68 22.14 -13.22 10.45
CA GLN A 68 23.43 -13.47 11.09
C GLN A 68 23.46 -12.84 12.47
N ALA A 69 24.09 -13.54 13.42
CA ALA A 69 24.33 -13.01 14.76
C ALA A 69 25.73 -13.39 15.26
N ASN A 70 26.38 -12.42 15.89
CA ASN A 70 27.73 -12.54 16.41
C ASN A 70 27.85 -11.95 17.81
N TYR A 71 28.66 -12.54 18.68
CA TYR A 71 29.01 -11.92 19.96
C TYR A 71 29.80 -10.63 19.76
N LEU A 72 29.52 -9.61 20.54
CA LEU A 72 30.29 -8.34 20.51
C LEU A 72 31.75 -8.53 20.92
N GLY A 73 32.05 -9.56 21.71
CA GLY A 73 33.42 -9.94 22.07
C GLY A 73 34.15 -10.77 21.01
N GLY A 74 33.53 -11.04 19.88
CA GLY A 74 34.02 -11.89 18.80
C GLY A 74 33.46 -13.29 18.85
N GLY A 75 33.38 -13.91 17.65
CA GLY A 75 32.83 -15.24 17.44
C GLY A 75 31.33 -15.23 17.09
N SER A 76 30.90 -16.32 16.45
CA SER A 76 29.51 -16.52 16.00
C SER A 76 28.59 -16.93 17.14
N LEU A 77 27.31 -16.51 17.07
CA LEU A 77 26.27 -16.90 18.03
C LEU A 77 25.68 -18.28 17.62
N ALA A 78 26.52 -19.32 17.73
CA ALA A 78 26.16 -20.68 17.34
C ALA A 78 25.01 -21.26 18.16
N GLY A 79 24.05 -21.93 17.51
CA GLY A 79 22.96 -22.67 18.15
C GLY A 79 21.91 -21.81 18.84
N ALA A 80 22.01 -20.48 18.79
CA ALA A 80 20.96 -19.60 19.30
C ALA A 80 19.63 -19.83 18.56
N THR A 81 18.51 -19.72 19.26
CA THR A 81 17.20 -19.83 18.64
C THR A 81 16.79 -18.51 18.00
N TYR A 82 16.07 -18.59 16.90
CA TYR A 82 15.44 -17.42 16.32
C TYR A 82 14.04 -17.71 15.80
N SER A 83 13.17 -16.71 15.90
CA SER A 83 11.87 -16.70 15.23
C SER A 83 11.88 -15.66 14.12
N THR A 84 11.15 -15.95 13.04
CA THR A 84 10.95 -15.00 11.94
C THR A 84 9.48 -14.77 11.69
N ASP A 85 9.11 -13.50 11.47
CA ASP A 85 7.77 -13.07 11.14
C ASP A 85 7.78 -12.34 9.80
N TRP A 86 7.07 -12.86 8.81
CA TRP A 86 6.90 -12.23 7.52
C TRP A 86 5.60 -11.43 7.46
N THR A 87 5.70 -10.22 6.96
CA THR A 87 4.57 -9.34 6.69
C THR A 87 4.66 -8.77 5.30
N ARG A 88 3.50 -8.41 4.72
CA ARG A 88 3.44 -7.64 3.47
C ARG A 88 2.42 -6.51 3.56
N GLU A 89 2.65 -5.46 2.79
CA GLU A 89 1.73 -4.35 2.62
C GLU A 89 1.76 -3.87 1.16
N PRO A 90 0.60 -3.49 0.57
CA PRO A 90 0.57 -2.93 -0.78
C PRO A 90 1.26 -1.57 -0.77
N ILE A 91 2.05 -1.30 -1.80
CA ILE A 91 2.72 -0.02 -2.00
C ILE A 91 2.50 0.47 -3.44
N GLY A 92 2.34 1.78 -3.61
CA GLY A 92 2.36 2.38 -4.94
C GLY A 92 3.78 2.42 -5.50
N PHE A 93 3.94 2.07 -6.78
CA PHE A 93 5.17 2.40 -7.49
C PHE A 93 5.16 3.90 -7.80
N SER A 94 6.27 4.57 -7.52
CA SER A 94 6.49 5.98 -7.85
C SER A 94 7.87 6.12 -8.46
N ALA A 95 7.95 6.78 -9.62
CA ALA A 95 9.20 7.02 -10.28
C ALA A 95 10.03 8.05 -9.50
N LYS A 96 11.33 7.76 -9.32
CA LYS A 96 12.30 8.68 -8.70
C LYS A 96 12.84 9.68 -9.72
N ASN A 97 12.88 9.28 -11.00
CA ASN A 97 13.34 10.13 -12.09
C ASN A 97 12.35 11.29 -12.29
N GLN A 98 12.87 12.52 -12.25
CA GLN A 98 12.10 13.74 -12.40
C GLN A 98 11.23 13.77 -13.67
N LYS A 99 11.67 13.10 -14.74
CA LYS A 99 10.95 12.99 -16.01
C LYS A 99 9.59 12.27 -15.88
N TYR A 100 9.48 11.34 -14.93
CA TYR A 100 8.33 10.44 -14.78
C TYR A 100 7.59 10.59 -13.46
N LYS A 101 8.01 11.51 -12.60
CA LYS A 101 7.47 11.66 -11.23
C LYS A 101 5.97 12.01 -11.18
N ASP A 102 5.48 12.69 -12.24
CA ASP A 102 4.08 13.14 -12.32
C ASP A 102 3.16 12.09 -12.96
N LEU A 103 3.72 10.96 -13.36
CA LEU A 103 2.94 9.84 -13.88
C LEU A 103 2.33 9.02 -12.74
N ARG A 104 1.16 8.48 -13.01
CA ARG A 104 0.52 7.48 -12.15
C ARG A 104 0.90 6.09 -12.60
N PHE A 105 1.13 5.22 -11.62
CA PHE A 105 1.47 3.82 -11.84
C PHE A 105 0.62 2.95 -10.92
N GLY A 106 0.23 1.80 -11.42
CA GLY A 106 -0.51 0.81 -10.65
C GLY A 106 -2.00 1.14 -10.48
N PRO A 107 -2.77 0.21 -9.90
CA PRO A 107 -4.17 0.40 -9.59
C PRO A 107 -4.36 1.38 -8.43
N ILE A 108 -5.57 1.95 -8.34
CA ILE A 108 -5.94 2.79 -7.20
C ILE A 108 -6.14 1.89 -5.98
N ILE A 109 -5.35 2.13 -4.95
CA ILE A 109 -5.38 1.33 -3.71
C ILE A 109 -6.70 1.58 -2.98
N GLY A 110 -7.49 0.50 -2.80
CA GLY A 110 -8.41 0.42 -1.67
C GLY A 110 -7.60 0.19 -0.38
N TYR A 111 -8.21 0.39 0.79
CA TYR A 111 -7.55 0.11 2.07
C TYR A 111 -7.30 -1.40 2.20
N ASP A 112 -6.05 -1.82 1.98
CA ASP A 112 -5.54 -3.15 2.34
C ASP A 112 -4.30 -2.91 3.19
N GLY A 113 -4.44 -3.08 4.49
CA GLY A 113 -3.38 -2.82 5.46
C GLY A 113 -2.26 -3.85 5.40
N ARG A 114 -1.36 -3.75 6.37
CA ARG A 114 -0.30 -4.75 6.56
C ARG A 114 -0.91 -6.10 6.86
N ASN A 115 -0.53 -7.12 6.11
CA ASN A 115 -0.95 -8.51 6.28
C ASN A 115 0.21 -9.32 6.86
N TRP A 116 -0.06 -10.06 7.92
CA TRP A 116 0.85 -11.11 8.41
C TRP A 116 0.75 -12.33 7.49
N LEU A 117 1.89 -12.98 7.22
CA LEU A 117 1.96 -14.12 6.30
C LEU A 117 2.25 -15.43 7.02
N ASN A 118 3.43 -15.54 7.64
CA ASN A 118 3.83 -16.71 8.40
C ASN A 118 4.85 -16.36 9.47
N SER A 119 5.06 -17.33 10.39
CA SER A 119 6.10 -17.29 11.40
C SER A 119 6.78 -18.66 11.47
N GLU A 120 8.11 -18.66 11.64
CA GLU A 120 8.91 -19.87 11.76
C GLU A 120 9.88 -19.74 12.93
N ASN A 121 10.18 -20.87 13.56
CA ASN A 121 11.19 -20.97 14.62
C ASN A 121 12.32 -21.92 14.17
N ASN A 122 13.55 -21.48 14.30
CA ASN A 122 14.73 -22.20 13.87
C ASN A 122 15.91 -21.94 14.82
N SER A 123 17.03 -22.57 14.57
CA SER A 123 18.30 -22.33 15.27
C SER A 123 19.37 -21.88 14.30
N LEU A 124 20.25 -20.98 14.77
CA LEU A 124 21.41 -20.57 14.00
C LEU A 124 22.43 -21.70 13.86
N SER A 125 23.10 -21.75 12.72
CA SER A 125 24.19 -22.69 12.43
C SER A 125 25.42 -22.42 13.31
N ALA A 126 26.43 -23.27 13.19
CA ALA A 126 27.70 -23.12 13.91
C ALA A 126 28.40 -21.78 13.65
N ASP A 127 28.18 -21.19 12.48
CA ASP A 127 28.72 -19.88 12.08
C ASP A 127 27.76 -18.72 12.40
N GLY A 128 26.72 -18.96 13.24
CA GLY A 128 25.77 -17.92 13.64
C GLY A 128 24.85 -17.46 12.52
N LYS A 129 24.64 -18.29 11.49
CA LYS A 129 23.79 -17.95 10.34
C LYS A 129 22.46 -18.70 10.36
N GLY A 130 21.45 -18.04 9.84
CA GLY A 130 20.14 -18.58 9.60
C GLY A 130 19.54 -18.02 8.31
N SER A 131 18.38 -18.54 7.92
CA SER A 131 17.64 -18.03 6.78
C SER A 131 16.15 -18.12 7.01
N ALA A 132 15.40 -17.29 6.29
CA ALA A 132 13.94 -17.33 6.24
C ALA A 132 13.46 -17.17 4.80
N GLU A 133 12.46 -17.94 4.40
CA GLU A 133 11.95 -17.96 3.04
C GLU A 133 10.49 -17.55 2.98
N GLN A 134 10.11 -16.80 1.94
CA GLN A 134 8.73 -16.43 1.69
C GLN A 134 8.41 -16.57 0.20
N LYS A 135 7.36 -17.31 -0.12
CA LYS A 135 6.78 -17.34 -1.47
C LYS A 135 5.91 -16.11 -1.71
N THR A 136 5.96 -15.60 -2.93
CA THR A 136 5.10 -14.50 -3.40
C THR A 136 4.16 -15.00 -4.50
N GLY A 137 3.23 -14.18 -4.98
CA GLY A 137 2.32 -14.50 -6.08
C GLY A 137 0.87 -14.73 -5.69
N ASP A 138 0.54 -14.60 -4.41
CA ASP A 138 -0.82 -14.66 -3.85
C ASP A 138 -1.33 -13.27 -3.42
N GLU A 139 -0.76 -12.22 -4.00
CA GLU A 139 -1.15 -10.84 -3.71
C GLU A 139 -2.59 -10.58 -4.14
N LYS A 140 -3.37 -9.95 -3.23
CA LYS A 140 -4.80 -9.71 -3.44
C LYS A 140 -5.12 -8.69 -4.52
N ILE A 141 -4.29 -7.65 -4.63
CA ILE A 141 -4.52 -6.57 -5.58
C ILE A 141 -3.62 -6.80 -6.79
N LYS A 142 -4.23 -7.19 -7.91
CA LYS A 142 -3.52 -7.42 -9.16
C LYS A 142 -2.87 -6.14 -9.68
N GLY A 143 -1.69 -6.26 -10.25
CA GLY A 143 -0.95 -5.11 -10.79
C GLY A 143 -0.34 -4.17 -9.74
N MET A 144 -0.44 -4.50 -8.43
CA MET A 144 0.09 -3.72 -7.33
C MET A 144 1.46 -4.25 -6.88
N ALA A 145 2.40 -3.35 -6.59
CA ALA A 145 3.62 -3.71 -5.90
C ALA A 145 3.37 -3.89 -4.41
N TYR A 146 4.14 -4.79 -3.79
CA TYR A 146 4.08 -5.05 -2.36
C TYR A 146 5.43 -4.91 -1.70
N SER A 147 5.46 -4.30 -0.52
CA SER A 147 6.62 -4.34 0.37
C SER A 147 6.51 -5.58 1.25
N TYR A 148 7.49 -6.45 1.17
CA TYR A 148 7.67 -7.61 2.05
C TYR A 148 8.72 -7.29 3.08
N ALA A 149 8.42 -7.59 4.33
CA ALA A 149 9.33 -7.41 5.45
C ALA A 149 9.41 -8.68 6.29
N VAL A 150 10.63 -9.04 6.68
CA VAL A 150 10.91 -10.08 7.66
C VAL A 150 11.46 -9.43 8.92
N GLN A 151 10.94 -9.82 10.06
CA GLN A 151 11.52 -9.51 11.37
C GLN A 151 12.06 -10.82 11.94
N ALA A 152 13.33 -10.83 12.31
CA ALA A 152 13.97 -11.94 13.00
C ALA A 152 14.26 -11.56 14.45
N ASN A 153 13.82 -12.41 15.38
CA ASN A 153 14.05 -12.24 16.82
C ASN A 153 14.99 -13.35 17.28
N ILE A 154 16.22 -13.02 17.60
CA ILE A 154 17.25 -13.97 18.00
C ILE A 154 17.35 -13.97 19.53
N THR A 155 17.42 -15.15 20.14
CA THR A 155 17.55 -15.33 21.60
C THR A 155 18.77 -16.17 21.89
N ASP A 156 19.69 -15.65 22.71
CA ASP A 156 20.88 -16.37 23.15
C ASP A 156 20.59 -17.34 24.33
N ALA A 157 21.56 -18.13 24.70
CA ALA A 157 21.47 -19.07 25.85
C ALA A 157 21.21 -18.36 27.18
N GLY A 158 21.49 -17.07 27.30
CA GLY A 158 21.21 -16.25 28.47
C GLY A 158 19.89 -15.49 28.40
N ASN A 159 18.98 -15.89 27.50
CA ASN A 159 17.66 -15.26 27.25
C ASN A 159 17.71 -13.79 26.82
N GLN A 160 18.88 -13.25 26.44
CA GLN A 160 18.88 -11.93 25.79
C GLN A 160 18.30 -12.05 24.39
N ARG A 161 17.35 -11.19 24.06
CA ARG A 161 16.65 -11.16 22.77
C ARG A 161 16.97 -9.89 22.01
N ILE A 162 17.38 -10.04 20.76
CA ILE A 162 17.63 -8.92 19.83
C ILE A 162 16.82 -9.16 18.56
N SER A 163 16.18 -8.09 18.09
CA SER A 163 15.37 -8.10 16.86
C SER A 163 16.12 -7.37 15.74
N THR A 164 16.07 -7.95 14.56
CA THR A 164 16.55 -7.33 13.32
C THR A 164 15.52 -7.51 12.22
N SER A 165 15.58 -6.69 11.17
CA SER A 165 14.61 -6.78 10.08
C SER A 165 15.23 -6.45 8.73
N ALA A 166 14.67 -7.06 7.68
CA ALA A 166 14.99 -6.72 6.30
C ALA A 166 13.68 -6.51 5.52
N ARG A 167 13.77 -5.71 4.45
CA ARG A 167 12.62 -5.39 3.61
C ARG A 167 13.03 -5.41 2.14
N THR A 168 12.10 -5.84 1.28
CA THR A 168 12.25 -5.76 -0.17
C THR A 168 10.93 -5.40 -0.82
N ILE A 169 10.99 -4.99 -2.09
CA ILE A 169 9.83 -4.71 -2.93
C ILE A 169 9.65 -5.86 -3.91
N VAL A 170 8.41 -6.36 -3.98
CA VAL A 170 7.99 -7.34 -4.98
C VAL A 170 7.13 -6.60 -6.01
N HIS A 171 7.59 -6.58 -7.24
CA HIS A 171 6.90 -5.96 -8.35
C HIS A 171 5.87 -6.91 -8.97
N PRO A 172 4.69 -6.42 -9.39
CA PRO A 172 3.64 -7.29 -9.94
C PRO A 172 4.06 -7.96 -11.26
N ALA A 173 4.83 -7.24 -12.09
CA ALA A 173 5.25 -7.65 -13.42
C ALA A 173 6.59 -7.01 -13.80
N LYS A 174 7.14 -7.40 -14.94
CA LYS A 174 8.43 -6.93 -15.47
C LYS A 174 8.46 -5.45 -15.87
N PHE A 175 7.31 -4.82 -16.00
CA PHE A 175 7.17 -3.41 -16.31
C PHE A 175 5.89 -2.83 -15.72
N TYR A 176 5.81 -1.51 -15.73
CA TYR A 176 4.66 -0.71 -15.35
C TYR A 176 4.22 0.15 -16.53
N ILE A 177 2.95 0.48 -16.58
CA ILE A 177 2.43 1.54 -17.44
C ILE A 177 2.35 2.80 -16.59
N GLY A 178 3.09 3.83 -16.99
CA GLY A 178 2.97 5.17 -16.42
C GLY A 178 1.96 5.98 -17.21
N LEU A 179 0.94 6.51 -16.56
CA LEU A 179 -0.15 7.26 -17.17
C LEU A 179 -0.07 8.73 -16.75
N SER A 180 -0.10 9.65 -17.74
CA SER A 180 -0.11 11.08 -17.49
C SER A 180 -1.46 11.55 -16.91
N ASN A 181 -1.47 12.75 -16.36
CA ASN A 181 -2.71 13.50 -16.14
C ASN A 181 -3.34 13.93 -17.49
N ILE A 182 -4.59 14.41 -17.44
CA ILE A 182 -5.28 14.96 -18.61
C ILE A 182 -4.47 16.13 -19.18
N LYS A 183 -4.18 16.11 -20.49
CA LYS A 183 -3.23 17.06 -21.10
C LYS A 183 -3.85 18.38 -21.57
N ASN A 184 -5.10 18.41 -21.94
CA ASN A 184 -5.68 19.53 -22.70
C ASN A 184 -6.84 20.23 -21.99
N ILE A 185 -6.86 20.23 -20.64
CA ILE A 185 -7.95 20.85 -19.88
C ILE A 185 -7.42 21.88 -18.89
N ASN A 186 -7.91 23.10 -19.02
CA ASN A 186 -7.80 24.13 -18.01
C ASN A 186 -9.03 24.06 -17.09
N GLY A 187 -8.90 23.31 -15.98
CA GLY A 187 -9.98 23.13 -15.01
C GLY A 187 -10.63 21.74 -15.06
N PHE A 188 -11.95 21.67 -14.96
CA PHE A 188 -12.70 20.41 -14.94
C PHE A 188 -13.07 19.96 -16.37
N ALA A 189 -12.96 18.63 -16.61
CA ALA A 189 -13.50 18.01 -17.80
C ALA A 189 -15.02 18.19 -17.88
N LYS A 190 -15.55 18.38 -19.09
CA LYS A 190 -16.99 18.47 -19.33
C LYS A 190 -17.48 17.24 -20.09
N LYS A 191 -18.74 16.92 -19.89
CA LYS A 191 -19.45 15.87 -20.66
C LYS A 191 -19.26 16.11 -22.16
N GLY A 192 -18.76 15.07 -22.86
CA GLY A 192 -18.52 15.12 -24.31
C GLY A 192 -17.17 15.69 -24.74
N ASP A 193 -16.36 16.20 -23.84
CA ASP A 193 -14.98 16.59 -24.15
C ASP A 193 -14.16 15.37 -24.54
N THR A 194 -13.23 15.56 -25.50
CA THR A 194 -12.19 14.56 -25.80
C THR A 194 -11.03 14.79 -24.84
N LEU A 195 -10.81 13.83 -23.93
CA LEU A 195 -9.77 13.88 -22.91
C LEU A 195 -8.54 13.13 -23.41
N ASN A 196 -7.41 13.83 -23.48
CA ASN A 196 -6.15 13.27 -23.99
C ASN A 196 -5.22 12.92 -22.81
N PHE A 197 -4.69 11.72 -22.84
CA PHE A 197 -3.69 11.19 -21.92
C PHE A 197 -2.51 10.66 -22.72
N GLU A 198 -1.42 10.39 -22.04
CA GLU A 198 -0.27 9.72 -22.61
C GLU A 198 0.19 8.62 -21.66
N TYR A 199 0.62 7.51 -22.23
CA TYR A 199 1.23 6.45 -21.44
C TYR A 199 2.65 6.12 -21.90
N ILE A 200 3.45 5.58 -20.98
CA ILE A 200 4.78 5.06 -21.24
C ILE A 200 4.99 3.77 -20.45
N CYS A 201 5.73 2.82 -21.00
CA CYS A 201 6.13 1.62 -20.28
C CYS A 201 7.51 1.83 -19.64
N LEU A 202 7.65 1.51 -18.34
CA LEU A 202 8.90 1.58 -17.60
C LEU A 202 9.11 0.28 -16.82
N ASN A 203 10.35 -0.20 -16.73
CA ASN A 203 10.72 -1.27 -15.80
C ASN A 203 10.83 -0.72 -14.36
N PRO A 204 10.98 -1.56 -13.33
CA PRO A 204 11.16 -1.09 -11.95
C PRO A 204 12.35 -0.16 -11.73
N GLU A 205 13.37 -0.20 -12.60
CA GLU A 205 14.57 0.65 -12.58
C GLU A 205 14.37 1.95 -13.39
N GLU A 206 13.14 2.21 -13.83
CA GLU A 206 12.71 3.41 -14.56
C GLU A 206 13.33 3.56 -15.96
N ASN A 207 13.79 2.47 -16.54
CA ASN A 207 14.23 2.44 -17.92
C ASN A 207 13.09 1.97 -18.83
N ILE A 208 13.15 2.36 -20.10
CA ILE A 208 12.26 1.82 -21.12
C ILE A 208 12.63 0.35 -21.32
N PRO A 209 11.70 -0.59 -21.08
CA PRO A 209 12.01 -2.01 -21.16
C PRO A 209 12.27 -2.45 -22.62
N ASN A 210 13.11 -3.47 -22.78
CA ASN A 210 13.23 -4.12 -24.07
C ASN A 210 11.96 -4.94 -24.37
N PRO A 211 11.25 -4.66 -25.46
CA PRO A 211 10.00 -5.35 -25.78
C PRO A 211 10.16 -6.87 -25.86
N ASN A 212 11.25 -7.37 -26.41
CA ASN A 212 11.48 -8.81 -26.56
C ASN A 212 11.62 -9.56 -25.22
N THR A 213 11.92 -8.86 -24.14
CA THR A 213 12.06 -9.45 -22.81
C THR A 213 10.80 -9.33 -21.93
N VAL A 214 9.91 -8.39 -22.23
CA VAL A 214 8.78 -8.06 -21.36
C VAL A 214 7.40 -8.31 -21.95
N ILE A 215 7.26 -8.32 -23.29
CA ILE A 215 5.99 -8.57 -23.97
C ILE A 215 6.13 -9.65 -25.05
N PHE A 216 5.00 -10.26 -25.41
CA PHE A 216 4.87 -11.07 -26.62
C PHE A 216 4.63 -10.18 -27.84
N ASP A 217 4.93 -10.72 -29.04
CA ASP A 217 4.46 -10.10 -30.27
C ASP A 217 2.93 -9.92 -30.21
N LYS A 218 2.47 -8.73 -30.58
CA LYS A 218 1.04 -8.36 -30.59
C LYS A 218 0.37 -8.33 -29.19
N THR A 219 1.13 -8.08 -28.12
CA THR A 219 0.53 -7.82 -26.82
C THR A 219 -0.46 -6.66 -26.92
N LYS A 220 -1.69 -6.88 -26.44
CA LYS A 220 -2.75 -5.87 -26.47
C LYS A 220 -2.77 -5.06 -25.19
N LEU A 221 -3.02 -3.77 -25.33
CA LEU A 221 -3.39 -2.87 -24.25
C LEU A 221 -4.91 -2.71 -24.27
N LYS A 222 -5.55 -3.08 -23.17
CA LYS A 222 -6.95 -2.83 -22.91
C LYS A 222 -7.10 -1.48 -22.24
N ILE A 223 -7.96 -0.62 -22.78
CA ILE A 223 -8.27 0.71 -22.28
C ILE A 223 -9.75 0.73 -21.92
N GLU A 224 -10.07 0.98 -20.68
CA GLU A 224 -11.44 1.00 -20.14
C GLU A 224 -11.75 2.36 -19.55
N LEU A 225 -12.80 3.01 -20.02
CA LEU A 225 -13.39 4.19 -19.40
C LEU A 225 -14.59 3.74 -18.57
N ILE A 226 -14.46 3.84 -17.26
CA ILE A 226 -15.42 3.33 -16.29
C ILE A 226 -16.08 4.51 -15.57
N HIS A 227 -17.40 4.60 -15.63
CA HIS A 227 -18.22 5.58 -14.93
C HIS A 227 -18.63 5.05 -13.56
N GLU A 228 -18.49 5.86 -12.52
CA GLU A 228 -18.94 5.55 -11.16
C GLU A 228 -20.36 6.06 -10.98
N GLU A 229 -21.32 5.14 -10.96
CA GLU A 229 -22.74 5.44 -10.76
C GLU A 229 -23.16 5.15 -9.32
N TRP A 230 -24.08 5.98 -8.82
CA TRP A 230 -24.68 5.77 -7.51
C TRP A 230 -26.16 5.41 -7.70
N LYS A 231 -26.52 4.16 -7.41
CA LYS A 231 -27.90 3.69 -7.48
C LYS A 231 -28.55 3.75 -6.10
N GLN A 232 -29.73 4.31 -6.04
CA GLN A 232 -30.57 4.30 -4.85
C GLN A 232 -31.28 2.94 -4.76
N ILE A 233 -31.04 2.21 -3.67
CA ILE A 233 -31.70 0.92 -3.40
C ILE A 233 -32.64 1.12 -2.20
N GLN A 234 -33.91 0.78 -2.37
CA GLN A 234 -34.88 0.74 -1.28
C GLN A 234 -34.98 -0.69 -0.73
N GLN A 235 -34.80 -0.83 0.57
CA GLN A 235 -34.98 -2.08 1.28
C GLN A 235 -36.12 -1.93 2.27
N ILE A 236 -37.07 -2.87 2.24
CA ILE A 236 -38.14 -2.93 3.24
C ILE A 236 -37.60 -3.70 4.44
N GLY A 237 -37.51 -3.05 5.58
CA GLY A 237 -37.12 -3.65 6.85
C GLY A 237 -38.20 -4.57 7.42
N ILE A 238 -37.88 -5.31 8.49
CA ILE A 238 -38.76 -6.31 9.12
C ILE A 238 -40.08 -5.70 9.63
N ASN A 239 -40.09 -4.39 9.94
CA ASN A 239 -41.25 -3.65 10.41
C ASN A 239 -41.98 -2.89 9.31
N GLY A 240 -41.68 -3.13 8.04
CA GLY A 240 -42.25 -2.39 6.90
C GLY A 240 -41.61 -1.03 6.63
N GLU A 241 -40.55 -0.67 7.34
CA GLU A 241 -39.80 0.57 7.10
C GLU A 241 -39.07 0.52 5.77
N ILE A 242 -39.11 1.60 5.01
CA ILE A 242 -38.35 1.74 3.76
C ILE A 242 -37.00 2.38 4.09
N ASN A 243 -35.95 1.57 4.08
CA ASN A 243 -34.59 2.03 4.23
C ASN A 243 -33.99 2.29 2.84
N THR A 244 -33.53 3.52 2.62
CA THR A 244 -32.84 3.90 1.39
C THR A 244 -31.34 3.77 1.57
N ARG A 245 -30.69 2.99 0.70
CA ARG A 245 -29.24 2.88 0.62
C ARG A 245 -28.75 3.32 -0.74
N TYR A 246 -27.58 3.96 -0.77
CA TYR A 246 -26.89 4.27 -2.01
C TYR A 246 -25.79 3.23 -2.25
N GLN A 247 -25.87 2.56 -3.38
CA GLN A 247 -24.86 1.60 -3.82
C GLN A 247 -24.07 2.18 -4.97
N ARG A 248 -22.75 2.12 -4.85
CA ARG A 248 -21.83 2.50 -5.91
C ARG A 248 -21.71 1.34 -6.90
N GLU A 249 -21.87 1.63 -8.17
CA GLU A 249 -21.67 0.70 -9.28
C GLU A 249 -20.65 1.27 -10.26
N MET A 250 -19.80 0.40 -10.78
CA MET A 250 -18.78 0.75 -11.77
C MET A 250 -19.26 0.25 -13.13
N VAL A 251 -19.57 1.16 -14.03
CA VAL A 251 -20.14 0.85 -15.37
C VAL A 251 -19.09 1.19 -16.42
N THR A 252 -18.66 0.20 -17.20
CA THR A 252 -17.76 0.44 -18.32
C THR A 252 -18.53 1.12 -19.47
N GLU A 253 -18.23 2.39 -19.72
CA GLU A 253 -18.84 3.15 -20.83
C GLU A 253 -18.16 2.92 -22.17
N GLU A 254 -16.87 2.74 -22.15
CA GLU A 254 -16.06 2.54 -23.35
C GLU A 254 -14.96 1.53 -23.06
N GLU A 255 -14.75 0.62 -23.98
CA GLU A 255 -13.68 -0.37 -23.93
C GLU A 255 -13.05 -0.49 -25.30
N THR A 256 -11.75 -0.32 -25.37
CA THR A 256 -10.98 -0.46 -26.60
C THR A 256 -9.74 -1.31 -26.37
N GLU A 257 -9.29 -1.99 -27.40
CA GLU A 257 -8.03 -2.71 -27.40
C GLU A 257 -7.14 -2.21 -28.54
N GLU A 258 -5.90 -1.94 -28.23
CA GLU A 258 -4.87 -1.58 -29.20
C GLU A 258 -3.59 -2.37 -28.96
N LEU A 259 -2.66 -2.34 -29.91
CA LEU A 259 -1.34 -2.93 -29.69
C LEU A 259 -0.55 -2.08 -28.70
N LEU A 260 -0.02 -2.72 -27.67
CA LEU A 260 0.85 -2.07 -26.70
C LEU A 260 2.11 -1.55 -27.39
N LYS A 261 2.40 -0.26 -27.25
CA LYS A 261 3.58 0.41 -27.77
C LYS A 261 4.58 0.67 -26.64
N ILE A 262 5.82 0.23 -26.86
CA ILE A 262 6.96 0.49 -25.97
C ILE A 262 7.88 1.50 -26.64
N GLY A 263 8.44 2.39 -25.84
CA GLY A 263 9.39 3.40 -26.33
C GLY A 263 9.06 4.79 -25.80
N ASN A 264 8.48 5.63 -26.63
CA ASN A 264 8.11 7.00 -26.25
C ASN A 264 6.75 7.05 -25.56
N PHE A 265 6.33 8.26 -25.17
CA PHE A 265 4.95 8.52 -24.77
C PHE A 265 3.99 8.23 -25.92
N ASN A 266 2.94 7.50 -25.66
CA ASN A 266 1.92 7.11 -26.60
C ASN A 266 0.59 7.77 -26.23
N PRO A 267 -0.06 8.49 -27.14
CA PRO A 267 -1.31 9.18 -26.87
C PRO A 267 -2.48 8.18 -26.80
N ILE A 268 -3.41 8.45 -25.90
CA ILE A 268 -4.74 7.84 -25.83
C ILE A 268 -5.78 8.94 -25.63
N SER A 269 -6.98 8.72 -26.17
CA SER A 269 -8.08 9.66 -26.05
C SER A 269 -9.34 8.92 -25.63
N VAL A 270 -10.10 9.50 -24.70
CA VAL A 270 -11.40 8.98 -24.25
C VAL A 270 -12.44 10.10 -24.25
N LYS A 271 -13.72 9.74 -24.37
CA LYS A 271 -14.82 10.69 -24.45
C LYS A 271 -15.93 10.33 -23.47
N PRO A 272 -15.95 10.90 -22.25
CA PRO A 272 -17.00 10.65 -21.28
C PRO A 272 -18.37 11.08 -21.79
N LYS A 273 -19.38 10.22 -21.63
CA LYS A 273 -20.75 10.44 -22.09
C LYS A 273 -21.65 11.05 -21.01
N ASN A 274 -21.23 10.98 -19.75
CA ASN A 274 -22.00 11.45 -18.59
C ASN A 274 -21.19 12.41 -17.71
N GLY A 275 -21.84 13.11 -16.80
CA GLY A 275 -21.18 13.81 -15.72
C GLY A 275 -20.93 12.85 -14.54
N GLY A 276 -19.92 13.11 -13.72
CA GLY A 276 -19.64 12.31 -12.54
C GLY A 276 -18.19 11.90 -12.39
N ALA A 277 -17.96 10.92 -11.54
CA ALA A 277 -16.65 10.35 -11.31
C ALA A 277 -16.33 9.27 -12.34
N TYR A 278 -15.12 9.30 -12.86
CA TYR A 278 -14.61 8.34 -13.84
C TYR A 278 -13.32 7.70 -13.39
N LEU A 279 -13.15 6.47 -13.80
CA LEU A 279 -11.90 5.71 -13.71
C LEU A 279 -11.44 5.36 -15.12
N LEU A 280 -10.25 5.81 -15.50
CA LEU A 280 -9.57 5.30 -16.69
C LEU A 280 -8.62 4.19 -16.24
N ARG A 281 -8.79 3.00 -16.79
CA ARG A 281 -7.96 1.82 -16.54
C ARG A 281 -7.25 1.39 -17.82
N LEU A 282 -5.93 1.25 -17.70
CA LEU A 282 -5.10 0.60 -18.70
C LEU A 282 -4.66 -0.76 -18.14
N SER A 283 -4.86 -1.82 -18.89
CA SER A 283 -4.48 -3.16 -18.45
C SER A 283 -3.89 -4.00 -19.59
N THR A 284 -2.90 -4.80 -19.22
CA THR A 284 -2.24 -5.78 -20.10
C THR A 284 -1.59 -6.85 -19.26
N THR A 285 -0.86 -7.78 -19.89
CA THR A 285 -0.04 -8.77 -19.20
C THR A 285 1.40 -8.71 -19.72
N ASP A 286 2.35 -9.04 -18.86
CA ASP A 286 3.72 -9.24 -19.28
C ASP A 286 3.92 -10.63 -19.94
N LYS A 287 5.14 -10.90 -20.40
CA LYS A 287 5.53 -12.16 -21.05
C LYS A 287 5.31 -13.41 -20.17
N ASN A 288 5.20 -13.23 -18.86
CA ASN A 288 4.97 -14.30 -17.90
C ASN A 288 3.48 -14.41 -17.50
N GLY A 289 2.59 -13.68 -18.18
CA GLY A 289 1.16 -13.64 -17.87
C GLY A 289 0.82 -12.88 -16.60
N LYS A 290 1.72 -12.00 -16.11
CA LYS A 290 1.50 -11.19 -14.92
C LYS A 290 0.75 -9.91 -15.29
N ASP A 291 -0.24 -9.55 -14.47
CA ASP A 291 -1.08 -8.37 -14.71
C ASP A 291 -0.29 -7.07 -14.54
N VAL A 292 -0.40 -6.19 -15.54
CA VAL A 292 0.08 -4.81 -15.54
C VAL A 292 -1.14 -3.91 -15.63
N ILE A 293 -1.46 -3.22 -14.55
CA ILE A 293 -2.67 -2.40 -14.44
C ILE A 293 -2.26 -1.01 -13.97
N THR A 294 -2.83 0.02 -14.60
CA THR A 294 -2.70 1.40 -14.13
C THR A 294 -4.05 2.09 -14.22
N GLU A 295 -4.39 2.82 -13.17
CA GLU A 295 -5.67 3.50 -13.03
C GLU A 295 -5.48 4.97 -12.66
N THR A 296 -6.34 5.83 -13.21
CA THR A 296 -6.47 7.22 -12.78
C THR A 296 -7.94 7.60 -12.64
N ARG A 297 -8.25 8.40 -11.61
CA ARG A 297 -9.58 8.97 -11.40
C ARG A 297 -9.62 10.43 -11.82
N PHE A 298 -10.74 10.83 -12.39
CA PHE A 298 -11.03 12.21 -12.70
C PHE A 298 -12.54 12.47 -12.62
N TYR A 299 -12.92 13.75 -12.62
CA TYR A 299 -14.31 14.18 -12.55
C TYR A 299 -14.70 14.92 -13.81
N VAL A 300 -15.93 14.64 -14.28
CA VAL A 300 -16.53 15.25 -15.46
C VAL A 300 -17.75 16.06 -15.01
N THR A 301 -17.77 17.34 -15.36
CA THR A 301 -18.92 18.21 -15.07
C THR A 301 -19.98 18.11 -16.17
N SER A 302 -21.25 18.16 -15.79
CA SER A 302 -22.37 18.34 -16.73
C SER A 302 -23.46 19.17 -16.06
N SER A 303 -24.33 19.79 -16.86
CA SER A 303 -25.50 20.52 -16.35
C SER A 303 -26.50 19.63 -15.62
N ASP A 304 -26.48 18.33 -15.92
CA ASP A 304 -27.41 17.33 -15.39
C ASP A 304 -26.88 16.66 -14.12
N PHE A 305 -25.64 17.02 -13.69
CA PHE A 305 -24.99 16.40 -12.55
C PHE A 305 -25.30 17.17 -11.27
N THR A 306 -26.18 16.61 -10.44
CA THR A 306 -26.38 17.04 -9.06
C THR A 306 -25.32 16.39 -8.17
N TRP A 307 -24.54 17.18 -7.46
CA TRP A 307 -23.67 16.69 -6.40
C TRP A 307 -24.56 16.07 -5.32
N PHE A 308 -24.56 14.75 -5.21
CA PHE A 308 -25.10 14.12 -4.02
C PHE A 308 -24.15 14.46 -2.86
N ASN A 309 -24.58 15.45 -2.07
CA ASN A 309 -23.92 15.75 -0.82
C ASN A 309 -24.02 14.50 0.05
N ARG A 310 -22.91 13.91 0.41
CA ARG A 310 -22.79 12.79 1.36
C ARG A 310 -23.08 13.26 2.79
N GLU A 311 -23.98 14.20 2.99
CA GLU A 311 -24.49 14.41 4.32
C GLU A 311 -25.29 13.18 4.70
N SER A 312 -24.75 12.50 5.70
CA SER A 312 -25.24 11.29 6.32
C SER A 312 -26.77 11.19 6.30
N SER A 313 -27.26 10.07 5.79
CA SER A 313 -28.66 9.63 5.89
C SER A 313 -29.13 9.39 7.34
N GLU A 314 -28.46 9.97 8.32
CA GLU A 314 -28.75 9.87 9.77
C GLU A 314 -29.28 11.18 10.37
N LYS A 315 -29.73 12.13 9.56
CA LYS A 315 -30.55 13.21 10.10
C LYS A 315 -31.98 12.68 10.28
N ILE A 316 -32.29 12.29 11.51
CA ILE A 316 -33.68 12.12 11.96
C ILE A 316 -34.25 13.52 12.08
N GLU A 317 -35.04 13.97 11.13
CA GLU A 317 -35.88 15.17 11.27
C GLU A 317 -37.13 14.78 12.06
N PHE A 318 -37.19 15.21 13.30
CA PHE A 318 -38.43 15.16 14.09
C PHE A 318 -39.33 16.33 13.64
N GLN A 319 -40.38 16.05 12.90
CA GLN A 319 -41.51 16.99 12.75
C GLN A 319 -42.43 16.81 13.93
N THR A 320 -42.51 17.81 14.79
CA THR A 320 -43.57 17.87 15.80
C THR A 320 -44.81 18.46 15.16
N ASP A 321 -45.86 17.67 15.08
CA ASP A 321 -47.19 18.20 14.81
C ASP A 321 -47.59 19.17 15.93
N LYS A 322 -47.65 20.44 15.59
CA LYS A 322 -48.32 21.42 16.46
C LYS A 322 -49.82 21.24 16.29
N GLN A 323 -50.51 20.82 17.36
CA GLN A 323 -51.89 21.14 17.56
C GLN A 323 -52.08 22.62 17.93
#